data_143dc2741b539a51a91165d3ac804f83
#
_entry.id   143dc2741b539a51a91165d3ac804f83
#
_cell.length_a   1.000
_cell.length_b   1.000
_cell.length_c   1.000
_cell.angle_alpha   90.00
_cell.angle_beta   90.00
_cell.angle_gamma   90.00
#
_symmetry.space_group_name_H-M   'P 1'
#
loop_
_entity.id
_entity.type
_entity.pdbx_description
1 polymer ?
#
loop_
_entity_poly.entity_id
_entity_poly.type
_entity_poly.pdbx_seq_one_letter_code
_entity_poly.pdbx_strand_id
1 'polypeptide(L)'
;MTTRDYFQGKRIAVIGLGADGEMVADVKFLIKANSLVAVYDLCTEARLKNHIVFLRSIGLANYVCGSIPADDLLDMDLIILSHDYPRESSFLKAAREKGIPIEYPETLFFRLAPPVTVVGIIGSCGKATVSSILAPLLEVACEASGTENLFILDPESGDGVLSALKKIKSGDIVLIRIIESMMRELHEMRVSPHVAVFTTVPPKGSYVTSPFEILTYQTYNNFIIASDEVIDAIHIFKFQPKAKMLRTKASIIPASWTFSMGEVGPWNHDRDNASLALQAAILFKVPHEVSESLIEKWKPLKGRLELVKKVKNIEFYNDTASVSPDSTIAGIRSLAKNRNLVLILGGADAGRDYRELYGLLPQYAHTVVLLPGSGTMKERKVLGTIENVEIFSAPDIEEAVLLARDHVRAGDRVLFSPAFAAGGFDASRAERGERFVRAVRGL
;
A
#
# COMPACT_ATOMS: atom_id res chain seq x y z
N MET A 1 -3.35 -29.74 -14.05
CA MET A 1 -4.59 -29.15 -13.46
C MET A 1 -4.62 -27.71 -13.88
N THR A 2 -5.62 -27.26 -14.61
CA THR A 2 -5.71 -25.85 -14.97
C THR A 2 -6.15 -25.03 -13.75
N THR A 3 -5.88 -23.74 -13.74
CA THR A 3 -6.36 -22.84 -12.66
C THR A 3 -7.87 -22.92 -12.48
N ARG A 4 -8.61 -23.08 -13.60
CA ARG A 4 -10.07 -23.24 -13.57
C ARG A 4 -10.48 -24.54 -12.87
N ASP A 5 -9.78 -25.63 -13.14
CA ASP A 5 -10.08 -26.95 -12.52
C ASP A 5 -9.86 -26.91 -11.01
N TYR A 6 -8.94 -26.10 -10.52
CA TYR A 6 -8.68 -25.95 -9.08
C TYR A 6 -9.86 -25.34 -8.33
N PHE A 7 -10.55 -24.36 -8.93
CA PHE A 7 -11.63 -23.60 -8.27
C PHE A 7 -13.03 -24.13 -8.59
N GLN A 8 -13.20 -24.84 -9.72
CA GLN A 8 -14.54 -25.27 -10.19
C GLN A 8 -15.27 -26.13 -9.17
N GLY A 9 -16.49 -25.74 -8.83
CA GLY A 9 -17.39 -26.47 -7.93
C GLY A 9 -17.04 -26.34 -6.44
N LYS A 10 -15.92 -25.72 -6.07
CA LYS A 10 -15.55 -25.51 -4.66
C LYS A 10 -16.46 -24.48 -3.99
N ARG A 11 -16.80 -24.76 -2.73
CA ARG A 11 -17.46 -23.81 -1.83
C ARG A 11 -16.37 -22.94 -1.20
N ILE A 12 -16.36 -21.67 -1.54
CA ILE A 12 -15.33 -20.73 -1.15
C ILE A 12 -15.93 -19.59 -0.33
N ALA A 13 -15.46 -19.44 0.91
CA ALA A 13 -15.72 -18.24 1.70
C ALA A 13 -14.67 -17.18 1.37
N VAL A 14 -15.11 -15.98 0.99
CA VAL A 14 -14.24 -14.80 0.92
C VAL A 14 -14.58 -13.91 2.10
N ILE A 15 -13.57 -13.64 2.94
CA ILE A 15 -13.70 -12.83 4.15
C ILE A 15 -13.05 -11.49 3.95
N GLY A 16 -13.89 -10.43 3.93
CA GLY A 16 -13.52 -9.06 3.64
C GLY A 16 -13.54 -8.75 2.15
N LEU A 17 -14.45 -7.86 1.72
CA LEU A 17 -14.40 -7.26 0.38
C LEU A 17 -13.39 -6.10 0.32
N GLY A 18 -13.06 -5.56 1.49
CA GLY A 18 -12.37 -4.29 1.62
C GLY A 18 -13.30 -3.10 1.40
N ALA A 19 -13.08 -2.03 2.14
CA ALA A 19 -13.93 -0.83 2.04
C ALA A 19 -13.82 -0.15 0.67
N ASP A 20 -12.67 -0.24 0.04
CA ASP A 20 -12.37 0.27 -1.30
C ASP A 20 -12.59 -0.79 -2.39
N GLY A 21 -13.04 -1.99 -2.02
CA GLY A 21 -13.36 -3.07 -2.95
C GLY A 21 -12.15 -3.88 -3.42
N GLU A 22 -11.10 -3.96 -2.61
CA GLU A 22 -9.82 -4.61 -2.94
C GLU A 22 -10.00 -6.07 -3.38
N MET A 23 -10.97 -6.80 -2.77
CA MET A 23 -11.25 -8.19 -3.08
C MET A 23 -12.33 -8.41 -4.17
N VAL A 24 -12.96 -7.35 -4.65
CA VAL A 24 -14.08 -7.48 -5.62
C VAL A 24 -13.68 -8.17 -6.91
N ALA A 25 -12.49 -7.86 -7.42
CA ALA A 25 -11.99 -8.48 -8.65
C ALA A 25 -11.65 -9.97 -8.46
N ASP A 26 -11.14 -10.36 -7.28
CA ASP A 26 -10.87 -11.76 -6.95
C ASP A 26 -12.17 -12.54 -6.76
N VAL A 27 -13.18 -11.97 -6.10
CA VAL A 27 -14.51 -12.58 -6.03
C VAL A 27 -15.12 -12.78 -7.42
N LYS A 28 -15.03 -11.77 -8.29
CA LYS A 28 -15.46 -11.88 -9.70
C LYS A 28 -14.71 -12.98 -10.46
N PHE A 29 -13.41 -13.13 -10.20
CA PHE A 29 -12.62 -14.22 -10.79
C PHE A 29 -13.16 -15.59 -10.35
N LEU A 30 -13.39 -15.79 -9.05
CA LEU A 30 -13.89 -17.04 -8.47
C LEU A 30 -15.27 -17.43 -9.00
N ILE A 31 -16.20 -16.47 -9.08
CA ILE A 31 -17.53 -16.67 -9.69
C ILE A 31 -17.37 -17.15 -11.15
N LYS A 32 -16.52 -16.48 -11.94
CA LYS A 32 -16.26 -16.86 -13.34
C LYS A 32 -15.52 -18.19 -13.48
N ALA A 33 -14.84 -18.66 -12.44
CA ALA A 33 -14.24 -19.99 -12.38
C ALA A 33 -15.24 -21.09 -11.99
N ASN A 34 -16.55 -20.75 -11.85
CA ASN A 34 -17.63 -21.62 -11.44
C ASN A 34 -17.47 -22.16 -10.01
N SER A 35 -16.94 -21.36 -9.10
CA SER A 35 -16.94 -21.65 -7.66
C SER A 35 -18.28 -21.25 -7.04
N LEU A 36 -18.66 -21.91 -5.95
CA LEU A 36 -19.78 -21.51 -5.09
C LEU A 36 -19.26 -20.52 -4.04
N VAL A 37 -19.36 -19.22 -4.35
CA VAL A 37 -18.76 -18.18 -3.52
C VAL A 37 -19.77 -17.63 -2.51
N ALA A 38 -19.35 -17.54 -1.24
CA ALA A 38 -20.02 -16.79 -0.19
C ALA A 38 -19.08 -15.69 0.33
N VAL A 39 -19.61 -14.48 0.51
CA VAL A 39 -18.84 -13.32 0.99
C VAL A 39 -19.26 -13.00 2.42
N TYR A 40 -18.28 -12.80 3.29
CA TYR A 40 -18.48 -12.39 4.69
C TYR A 40 -17.68 -11.13 4.97
N ASP A 41 -18.29 -10.13 5.60
CA ASP A 41 -17.60 -8.89 5.96
C ASP A 41 -18.15 -8.31 7.27
N LEU A 42 -17.30 -7.75 8.12
CA LEU A 42 -17.71 -7.05 9.33
C LEU A 42 -18.26 -5.64 9.05
N CYS A 43 -18.02 -5.10 7.86
CA CYS A 43 -18.65 -3.87 7.41
C CYS A 43 -20.16 -4.04 7.22
N THR A 44 -20.90 -2.95 7.41
CA THR A 44 -22.35 -2.95 7.18
C THR A 44 -22.67 -3.06 5.68
N GLU A 45 -23.84 -3.63 5.36
CA GLU A 45 -24.30 -3.72 3.98
C GLU A 45 -24.39 -2.36 3.28
N ALA A 46 -24.79 -1.32 4.02
CA ALA A 46 -24.85 0.04 3.49
C ALA A 46 -23.51 0.52 2.94
N ARG A 47 -22.41 0.17 3.61
CA ARG A 47 -21.06 0.54 3.20
C ARG A 47 -20.60 -0.25 1.96
N LEU A 48 -20.95 -1.51 1.86
CA LEU A 48 -20.54 -2.41 0.78
C LEU A 48 -21.56 -2.45 -0.38
N LYS A 49 -22.65 -1.67 -0.30
CA LYS A 49 -23.82 -1.75 -1.20
C LYS A 49 -23.45 -1.82 -2.68
N ASN A 50 -22.58 -0.92 -3.15
CA ASN A 50 -22.22 -0.86 -4.56
C ASN A 50 -21.46 -2.12 -5.01
N HIS A 51 -20.56 -2.64 -4.18
CA HIS A 51 -19.80 -3.86 -4.45
C HIS A 51 -20.71 -5.09 -4.46
N ILE A 52 -21.61 -5.19 -3.50
CA ILE A 52 -22.57 -6.30 -3.40
C ILE A 52 -23.55 -6.29 -4.58
N VAL A 53 -24.11 -5.13 -4.93
CA VAL A 53 -25.00 -5.01 -6.10
C VAL A 53 -24.30 -5.46 -7.38
N PHE A 54 -23.04 -5.02 -7.57
CA PHE A 54 -22.24 -5.44 -8.72
C PHE A 54 -21.99 -6.96 -8.70
N LEU A 55 -21.53 -7.53 -7.59
CA LEU A 55 -21.22 -8.96 -7.49
C LEU A 55 -22.47 -9.84 -7.66
N ARG A 56 -23.62 -9.41 -7.14
CA ARG A 56 -24.90 -10.09 -7.37
C ARG A 56 -25.29 -10.10 -8.85
N SER A 57 -25.07 -9.01 -9.56
CA SER A 57 -25.37 -8.94 -10.99
C SER A 57 -24.58 -9.92 -11.84
N ILE A 58 -23.47 -10.47 -11.31
CA ILE A 58 -22.59 -11.43 -11.99
C ILE A 58 -22.64 -12.84 -11.38
N GLY A 59 -23.52 -13.09 -10.40
CA GLY A 59 -23.79 -14.42 -9.88
C GLY A 59 -23.44 -14.69 -8.42
N LEU A 60 -23.07 -13.67 -7.62
CA LEU A 60 -22.92 -13.86 -6.17
C LEU A 60 -24.30 -14.16 -5.54
N ALA A 61 -24.43 -15.38 -4.99
CA ALA A 61 -25.67 -15.82 -4.35
C ALA A 61 -25.73 -15.49 -2.86
N ASN A 62 -24.63 -15.70 -2.14
CA ASN A 62 -24.58 -15.63 -0.68
C ASN A 62 -23.63 -14.54 -0.19
N TYR A 63 -24.09 -13.72 0.74
CA TYR A 63 -23.25 -12.77 1.46
C TYR A 63 -23.82 -12.48 2.85
N VAL A 64 -22.94 -12.17 3.80
CA VAL A 64 -23.29 -11.76 5.18
C VAL A 64 -22.44 -10.53 5.52
N CYS A 65 -23.10 -9.43 5.91
CA CYS A 65 -22.48 -8.18 6.34
C CYS A 65 -22.73 -7.93 7.83
N GLY A 66 -21.75 -7.31 8.50
CA GLY A 66 -21.83 -6.98 9.93
C GLY A 66 -21.43 -8.12 10.86
N SER A 67 -21.25 -9.34 10.35
CA SER A 67 -20.84 -10.50 11.15
C SER A 67 -20.16 -11.57 10.29
N ILE A 68 -19.40 -12.45 10.94
CA ILE A 68 -18.77 -13.63 10.32
C ILE A 68 -19.14 -14.84 11.18
N PRO A 69 -20.27 -15.54 10.89
CA PRO A 69 -20.66 -16.73 11.63
C PRO A 69 -19.63 -17.85 11.43
N ALA A 70 -19.00 -18.29 12.52
CA ALA A 70 -17.95 -19.31 12.46
C ALA A 70 -18.44 -20.66 11.91
N ASP A 71 -19.70 -21.01 12.20
CA ASP A 71 -20.31 -22.26 11.74
C ASP A 71 -20.47 -22.32 10.23
N ASP A 72 -20.76 -21.19 9.58
CA ASP A 72 -20.89 -21.11 8.11
C ASP A 72 -19.57 -21.45 7.40
N LEU A 73 -18.43 -21.23 8.08
CA LEU A 73 -17.11 -21.50 7.53
C LEU A 73 -16.74 -22.99 7.55
N LEU A 74 -17.44 -23.78 8.39
CA LEU A 74 -17.11 -25.21 8.56
C LEU A 74 -17.44 -26.07 7.36
N ASP A 75 -18.33 -25.59 6.50
CA ASP A 75 -18.73 -26.32 5.30
C ASP A 75 -18.00 -25.83 4.02
N MET A 76 -17.00 -24.99 4.17
CA MET A 76 -16.23 -24.49 3.04
C MET A 76 -15.06 -25.41 2.66
N ASP A 77 -14.75 -25.45 1.38
CA ASP A 77 -13.60 -26.19 0.84
C ASP A 77 -12.32 -25.31 0.84
N LEU A 78 -12.50 -24.00 0.95
CA LEU A 78 -11.43 -23.00 0.98
C LEU A 78 -11.94 -21.70 1.58
N ILE A 79 -11.12 -21.04 2.40
CA ILE A 79 -11.37 -19.69 2.91
C ILE A 79 -10.30 -18.76 2.34
N ILE A 80 -10.71 -17.64 1.75
CA ILE A 80 -9.81 -16.60 1.23
C ILE A 80 -10.03 -15.33 2.07
N LEU A 81 -8.94 -14.82 2.65
CA LEU A 81 -8.95 -13.64 3.50
C LEU A 81 -8.51 -12.39 2.71
N SER A 82 -9.12 -11.25 2.99
CA SER A 82 -8.46 -9.99 2.75
C SER A 82 -7.41 -9.71 3.83
N HIS A 83 -6.46 -8.81 3.55
CA HIS A 83 -5.39 -8.48 4.48
C HIS A 83 -5.84 -7.73 5.74
N ASP A 84 -7.09 -7.27 5.78
CA ASP A 84 -7.72 -6.68 6.96
C ASP A 84 -8.03 -7.72 8.05
N TYR A 85 -8.02 -9.00 7.70
CA TYR A 85 -8.38 -10.11 8.58
C TYR A 85 -7.20 -11.06 8.83
N PRO A 86 -6.58 -11.00 10.02
CA PRO A 86 -5.51 -11.93 10.38
C PRO A 86 -5.97 -13.40 10.40
N ARG A 87 -5.10 -14.31 9.98
CA ARG A 87 -5.36 -15.76 10.04
C ARG A 87 -5.70 -16.26 11.45
N GLU A 88 -5.18 -15.61 12.47
CA GLU A 88 -5.39 -15.95 13.87
C GLU A 88 -6.73 -15.47 14.43
N SER A 89 -7.56 -14.82 13.63
CA SER A 89 -8.89 -14.35 14.04
C SER A 89 -9.71 -15.46 14.69
N SER A 90 -10.43 -15.11 15.76
CA SER A 90 -11.16 -16.09 16.58
C SER A 90 -12.24 -16.85 15.82
N PHE A 91 -12.91 -16.19 14.89
CA PHE A 91 -13.93 -16.81 14.04
C PHE A 91 -13.36 -17.85 13.05
N LEU A 92 -12.05 -17.88 12.83
CA LEU A 92 -11.38 -18.90 12.01
C LEU A 92 -10.90 -20.11 12.82
N LYS A 93 -11.02 -20.07 14.15
CA LYS A 93 -10.46 -21.12 15.01
C LYS A 93 -11.01 -22.50 14.66
N ALA A 94 -12.31 -22.64 14.59
CA ALA A 94 -12.98 -23.92 14.27
C ALA A 94 -12.65 -24.42 12.86
N ALA A 95 -12.55 -23.51 11.88
CA ALA A 95 -12.15 -23.87 10.52
C ALA A 95 -10.70 -24.39 10.47
N ARG A 96 -9.78 -23.75 11.20
CA ARG A 96 -8.38 -24.23 11.35
C ARG A 96 -8.32 -25.61 11.99
N GLU A 97 -9.06 -25.82 13.08
CA GLU A 97 -9.11 -27.10 13.79
C GLU A 97 -9.67 -28.22 12.89
N LYS A 98 -10.59 -27.89 12.00
CA LYS A 98 -11.14 -28.81 10.98
C LYS A 98 -10.19 -29.03 9.79
N GLY A 99 -9.10 -28.26 9.68
CA GLY A 99 -8.13 -28.38 8.61
C GLY A 99 -8.58 -27.74 7.28
N ILE A 100 -9.53 -26.80 7.30
CA ILE A 100 -9.97 -26.08 6.11
C ILE A 100 -8.85 -25.14 5.69
N PRO A 101 -8.41 -25.17 4.40
CA PRO A 101 -7.38 -24.26 3.90
C PRO A 101 -7.81 -22.81 4.03
N ILE A 102 -6.92 -21.98 4.62
CA ILE A 102 -7.11 -20.54 4.76
C ILE A 102 -5.96 -19.86 4.03
N GLU A 103 -6.29 -19.07 3.02
CA GLU A 103 -5.33 -18.48 2.09
C GLU A 103 -5.60 -16.98 1.90
N TYR A 104 -4.57 -16.26 1.44
CA TYR A 104 -4.71 -14.95 0.83
C TYR A 104 -4.67 -15.09 -0.71
N PRO A 105 -5.17 -14.13 -1.49
CA PRO A 105 -5.09 -14.19 -2.95
C PRO A 105 -3.66 -14.44 -3.46
N GLU A 106 -2.67 -13.81 -2.84
CA GLU A 106 -1.26 -13.91 -3.23
C GLU A 106 -0.69 -15.30 -2.91
N THR A 107 -1.04 -15.90 -1.79
CA THR A 107 -0.59 -17.25 -1.46
C THR A 107 -1.16 -18.26 -2.44
N LEU A 108 -2.44 -18.11 -2.82
CA LEU A 108 -3.04 -18.91 -3.89
C LEU A 108 -2.39 -18.65 -5.25
N PHE A 109 -2.08 -17.39 -5.56
CA PHE A 109 -1.39 -17.05 -6.79
C PHE A 109 -0.05 -17.79 -6.88
N PHE A 110 0.82 -17.65 -5.87
CA PHE A 110 2.14 -18.31 -5.89
C PHE A 110 2.06 -19.84 -5.84
N ARG A 111 0.98 -20.39 -5.30
CA ARG A 111 0.76 -21.84 -5.29
C ARG A 111 0.35 -22.38 -6.67
N LEU A 112 -0.39 -21.59 -7.46
CA LEU A 112 -1.03 -22.02 -8.70
C LEU A 112 -0.35 -21.47 -9.94
N ALA A 113 0.44 -20.41 -9.83
CA ALA A 113 1.18 -19.83 -10.94
C ALA A 113 2.30 -20.77 -11.42
N PRO A 114 2.60 -20.78 -12.72
CA PRO A 114 3.80 -21.42 -13.22
C PRO A 114 5.05 -20.71 -12.68
N PRO A 115 6.28 -21.28 -12.87
CA PRO A 115 7.51 -20.60 -12.50
C PRO A 115 7.64 -19.23 -13.18
N VAL A 116 7.77 -18.17 -12.39
CA VAL A 116 7.84 -16.77 -12.83
C VAL A 116 9.01 -16.05 -12.17
N THR A 117 9.45 -14.95 -12.77
CA THR A 117 10.42 -14.04 -12.14
C THR A 117 9.69 -13.05 -11.24
N VAL A 118 9.91 -13.12 -9.93
CA VAL A 118 9.25 -12.24 -8.95
C VAL A 118 10.15 -11.05 -8.61
N VAL A 119 9.65 -9.84 -8.86
CA VAL A 119 10.22 -8.57 -8.40
C VAL A 119 9.34 -8.07 -7.25
N GLY A 120 9.83 -8.18 -6.02
CA GLY A 120 9.08 -7.79 -4.82
C GLY A 120 9.51 -6.42 -4.32
N ILE A 121 8.55 -5.51 -4.15
CA ILE A 121 8.80 -4.19 -3.53
C ILE A 121 8.37 -4.24 -2.07
N ILE A 122 9.32 -3.96 -1.17
CA ILE A 122 9.20 -4.17 0.27
C ILE A 122 9.53 -2.87 1.02
N GLY A 123 8.88 -2.61 2.13
CA GLY A 123 9.15 -1.46 3.02
C GLY A 123 7.87 -0.88 3.62
N SER A 124 7.99 0.04 4.56
CA SER A 124 6.85 0.70 5.20
C SER A 124 6.22 1.78 4.30
N CYS A 125 7.03 2.54 3.58
CA CYS A 125 6.59 3.59 2.66
C CYS A 125 7.31 3.51 1.31
N GLY A 126 6.87 4.26 0.29
CA GLY A 126 7.53 4.33 -1.02
C GLY A 126 7.14 3.21 -2.01
N LYS A 127 6.60 2.08 -1.56
CA LYS A 127 6.30 0.91 -2.41
C LYS A 127 5.51 1.24 -3.69
N ALA A 128 4.41 1.98 -3.57
CA ALA A 128 3.59 2.32 -4.74
C ALA A 128 4.31 3.28 -5.69
N THR A 129 5.11 4.21 -5.16
CA THR A 129 5.93 5.11 -5.97
C THR A 129 6.96 4.31 -6.78
N VAL A 130 7.74 3.44 -6.13
CA VAL A 130 8.70 2.57 -6.83
C VAL A 130 8.00 1.69 -7.85
N SER A 131 6.87 1.08 -7.50
CA SER A 131 6.06 0.26 -8.42
C SER A 131 5.65 1.05 -9.66
N SER A 132 5.15 2.27 -9.50
CA SER A 132 4.67 3.11 -10.59
C SER A 132 5.79 3.63 -11.51
N ILE A 133 7.01 3.77 -11.00
CA ILE A 133 8.19 4.12 -11.79
C ILE A 133 8.75 2.87 -12.49
N LEU A 134 8.81 1.75 -11.77
CA LEU A 134 9.46 0.53 -12.25
C LEU A 134 8.60 -0.23 -13.28
N ALA A 135 7.28 -0.21 -13.14
CA ALA A 135 6.39 -0.96 -14.05
C ALA A 135 6.62 -0.63 -15.53
N PRO A 136 6.58 0.64 -15.98
CA PRO A 136 6.83 0.95 -17.40
C PRO A 136 8.26 0.59 -17.85
N LEU A 137 9.24 0.61 -16.95
CA LEU A 137 10.60 0.18 -17.26
C LEU A 137 10.67 -1.33 -17.49
N LEU A 138 9.96 -2.13 -16.69
CA LEU A 138 9.88 -3.58 -16.88
C LEU A 138 9.06 -3.96 -18.11
N GLU A 139 8.03 -3.18 -18.47
CA GLU A 139 7.29 -3.36 -19.74
C GLU A 139 8.24 -3.29 -20.94
N VAL A 140 9.14 -2.29 -20.97
CA VAL A 140 10.16 -2.19 -22.02
C VAL A 140 11.09 -3.41 -22.03
N ALA A 141 11.49 -3.90 -20.85
CA ALA A 141 12.33 -5.11 -20.78
C ALA A 141 11.60 -6.34 -21.34
N CYS A 142 10.30 -6.51 -21.02
CA CYS A 142 9.48 -7.58 -21.55
C CYS A 142 9.31 -7.48 -23.08
N GLU A 143 9.02 -6.28 -23.61
CA GLU A 143 8.92 -6.04 -25.06
C GLU A 143 10.22 -6.38 -25.79
N ALA A 144 11.36 -6.00 -25.21
CA ALA A 144 12.68 -6.29 -25.79
C ALA A 144 13.01 -7.80 -25.78
N SER A 145 12.55 -8.55 -24.79
CA SER A 145 12.71 -10.01 -24.73
C SER A 145 11.82 -10.74 -25.75
N GLY A 146 10.63 -10.19 -26.02
CA GLY A 146 9.62 -10.74 -26.93
C GLY A 146 8.95 -12.04 -26.44
N THR A 147 9.28 -12.50 -25.24
CA THR A 147 8.83 -13.80 -24.70
C THR A 147 8.17 -13.69 -23.33
N GLU A 148 8.36 -12.59 -22.64
CA GLU A 148 7.90 -12.36 -21.26
C GLU A 148 6.79 -11.30 -21.24
N ASN A 149 5.87 -11.43 -20.30
CA ASN A 149 4.87 -10.41 -20.01
C ASN A 149 5.06 -9.92 -18.58
N LEU A 150 4.69 -8.66 -18.33
CA LEU A 150 4.66 -8.10 -17.00
C LEU A 150 3.26 -8.24 -16.38
N PHE A 151 3.23 -8.77 -15.17
CA PHE A 151 2.03 -8.77 -14.32
C PHE A 151 2.30 -7.93 -13.07
N ILE A 152 1.44 -6.95 -12.82
CA ILE A 152 1.53 -6.11 -11.64
C ILE A 152 0.51 -6.63 -10.63
N LEU A 153 0.98 -7.04 -9.45
CA LEU A 153 0.14 -7.51 -8.36
C LEU A 153 0.22 -6.52 -7.20
N ASP A 154 -0.87 -5.83 -7.00
CA ASP A 154 -1.01 -4.86 -5.93
C ASP A 154 -2.21 -5.22 -5.05
N PRO A 155 -1.98 -5.76 -3.83
CA PRO A 155 -3.04 -6.15 -2.92
C PRO A 155 -4.00 -5.02 -2.53
N GLU A 156 -3.58 -3.77 -2.71
CA GLU A 156 -4.34 -2.58 -2.32
C GLU A 156 -4.99 -1.86 -3.53
N SER A 157 -4.84 -2.36 -4.77
CA SER A 157 -5.35 -1.67 -5.97
C SER A 157 -6.81 -1.98 -6.31
N GLY A 158 -7.32 -3.12 -5.83
CA GLY A 158 -8.63 -3.62 -6.24
C GLY A 158 -8.67 -4.30 -7.62
N ASP A 159 -7.53 -4.43 -8.32
CA ASP A 159 -7.47 -5.08 -9.64
C ASP A 159 -7.58 -6.61 -9.56
N GLY A 160 -7.37 -7.17 -8.38
CA GLY A 160 -7.44 -8.59 -8.09
C GLY A 160 -6.21 -9.37 -8.53
N VAL A 161 -5.67 -10.15 -7.63
CA VAL A 161 -4.44 -10.93 -7.82
C VAL A 161 -4.70 -12.21 -8.60
N LEU A 162 -5.82 -12.90 -8.30
CA LEU A 162 -6.15 -14.20 -8.91
C LEU A 162 -6.46 -14.09 -10.40
N SER A 163 -6.86 -12.91 -10.87
CA SER A 163 -7.17 -12.70 -12.29
C SER A 163 -5.95 -12.90 -13.20
N ALA A 164 -4.74 -12.67 -12.71
CA ALA A 164 -3.49 -12.88 -13.43
C ALA A 164 -3.26 -14.35 -13.80
N LEU A 165 -3.74 -15.28 -12.95
CA LEU A 165 -3.62 -16.72 -13.20
C LEU A 165 -4.20 -17.20 -14.54
N LYS A 166 -5.07 -16.42 -15.19
CA LYS A 166 -5.63 -16.76 -16.50
C LYS A 166 -4.65 -16.60 -17.66
N LYS A 167 -3.68 -15.73 -17.51
CA LYS A 167 -2.83 -15.28 -18.62
C LYS A 167 -1.36 -15.56 -18.39
N ILE A 168 -0.94 -15.71 -17.12
CA ILE A 168 0.45 -15.87 -16.74
C ILE A 168 1.04 -17.17 -17.27
N LYS A 169 2.27 -17.10 -17.74
CA LYS A 169 3.02 -18.21 -18.30
C LYS A 169 4.37 -18.37 -17.60
N SER A 170 5.01 -19.52 -17.80
CA SER A 170 6.37 -19.73 -17.32
C SER A 170 7.33 -18.72 -17.95
N GLY A 171 8.15 -18.08 -17.12
CA GLY A 171 9.11 -17.07 -17.53
C GLY A 171 8.61 -15.63 -17.41
N ASP A 172 7.30 -15.41 -17.31
CA ASP A 172 6.75 -14.04 -17.12
C ASP A 172 7.30 -13.37 -15.86
N ILE A 173 7.26 -12.04 -15.87
CA ILE A 173 7.70 -11.20 -14.74
C ILE A 173 6.49 -10.77 -13.91
N VAL A 174 6.59 -10.96 -12.60
CA VAL A 174 5.61 -10.49 -11.62
C VAL A 174 6.22 -9.39 -10.78
N LEU A 175 5.71 -8.18 -10.92
CA LEU A 175 6.01 -7.06 -10.03
C LEU A 175 4.96 -7.03 -8.92
N ILE A 176 5.36 -7.35 -7.69
CA ILE A 176 4.44 -7.43 -6.56
C ILE A 176 4.81 -6.47 -5.45
N ARG A 177 3.81 -5.75 -4.94
CA ARG A 177 3.94 -4.99 -3.70
C ARG A 177 3.74 -5.92 -2.51
N ILE A 178 4.82 -6.21 -1.79
CA ILE A 178 4.79 -7.06 -0.60
C ILE A 178 4.44 -6.19 0.59
N ILE A 179 3.25 -6.41 1.15
CA ILE A 179 2.78 -5.76 2.37
C ILE A 179 3.14 -6.62 3.60
N GLU A 180 3.06 -6.03 4.77
CA GLU A 180 3.52 -6.67 6.01
C GLU A 180 2.86 -8.02 6.29
N SER A 181 1.53 -8.09 6.12
CA SER A 181 0.76 -9.33 6.34
C SER A 181 1.16 -10.48 5.42
N MET A 182 1.73 -10.19 4.26
CA MET A 182 2.21 -11.20 3.31
C MET A 182 3.58 -11.78 3.68
N MET A 183 4.41 -11.06 4.42
CA MET A 183 5.81 -11.46 4.65
C MET A 183 5.92 -12.81 5.32
N ARG A 184 5.14 -13.02 6.38
CA ARG A 184 5.08 -14.29 7.10
C ARG A 184 4.55 -15.43 6.22
N GLU A 185 3.47 -15.18 5.48
CA GLU A 185 2.83 -16.16 4.63
C GLU A 185 3.77 -16.65 3.52
N LEU A 186 4.45 -15.73 2.85
CA LEU A 186 5.42 -16.07 1.82
C LEU A 186 6.63 -16.81 2.40
N HIS A 187 7.05 -16.45 3.63
CA HIS A 187 8.10 -17.18 4.32
C HIS A 187 7.68 -18.63 4.63
N GLU A 188 6.47 -18.86 5.17
CA GLU A 188 5.92 -20.19 5.44
C GLU A 188 5.80 -21.04 4.16
N MET A 189 5.45 -20.40 3.01
CA MET A 189 5.42 -21.03 1.70
C MET A 189 6.81 -21.27 1.08
N ARG A 190 7.89 -20.79 1.71
CA ARG A 190 9.26 -20.79 1.18
C ARG A 190 9.40 -20.02 -0.15
N VAL A 191 8.65 -18.93 -0.29
CA VAL A 191 8.71 -18.02 -1.43
C VAL A 191 9.51 -16.78 -1.05
N SER A 192 10.53 -16.46 -1.82
CA SER A 192 11.28 -15.21 -1.76
C SER A 192 11.31 -14.56 -3.14
N PRO A 193 11.25 -13.23 -3.25
CA PRO A 193 11.36 -12.57 -4.55
C PRO A 193 12.76 -12.81 -5.16
N HIS A 194 12.80 -12.98 -6.49
CA HIS A 194 14.07 -13.10 -7.22
C HIS A 194 14.85 -11.78 -7.20
N VAL A 195 14.12 -10.66 -7.24
CA VAL A 195 14.65 -9.31 -7.05
C VAL A 195 13.85 -8.66 -5.92
N ALA A 196 14.48 -8.43 -4.78
CA ALA A 196 13.89 -7.75 -3.64
C ALA A 196 14.30 -6.27 -3.65
N VAL A 197 13.34 -5.37 -3.82
CA VAL A 197 13.56 -3.91 -3.83
C VAL A 197 13.06 -3.34 -2.51
N PHE A 198 13.98 -2.94 -1.63
CA PHE A 198 13.62 -2.37 -0.33
C PHE A 198 13.56 -0.85 -0.43
N THR A 199 12.38 -0.30 -0.21
CA THR A 199 12.16 1.16 -0.17
C THR A 199 12.58 1.75 1.17
N THR A 200 12.35 1.02 2.25
CA THR A 200 12.73 1.36 3.63
C THR A 200 12.93 0.07 4.42
N VAL A 201 13.46 0.17 5.62
CA VAL A 201 13.45 -0.96 6.58
C VAL A 201 12.00 -1.30 6.91
N PRO A 202 11.59 -2.57 6.78
CA PRO A 202 10.24 -2.98 7.16
C PRO A 202 9.95 -2.69 8.65
N PRO A 203 8.74 -2.28 9.02
CA PRO A 203 8.42 -1.92 10.40
C PRO A 203 8.49 -3.12 11.33
N LYS A 204 8.77 -2.85 12.62
CA LYS A 204 8.77 -3.89 13.66
C LYS A 204 7.34 -4.39 13.89
N GLY A 205 7.16 -5.70 13.96
CA GLY A 205 5.90 -6.33 14.37
C GLY A 205 5.24 -7.25 13.34
N SER A 206 5.68 -7.20 12.07
CA SER A 206 5.09 -8.00 10.98
C SER A 206 5.83 -9.32 10.70
N TYR A 207 6.84 -9.64 11.48
CA TYR A 207 7.72 -10.79 11.27
C TYR A 207 8.00 -11.50 12.60
N VAL A 208 8.29 -12.78 12.50
CA VAL A 208 8.52 -13.65 13.69
C VAL A 208 9.91 -13.40 14.29
N THR A 209 10.96 -13.33 13.47
CA THR A 209 12.35 -13.24 13.93
C THR A 209 13.13 -12.06 13.31
N SER A 210 12.88 -11.69 12.05
CA SER A 210 13.59 -10.64 11.36
C SER A 210 12.75 -9.97 10.26
N PRO A 211 12.86 -8.64 10.06
CA PRO A 211 12.23 -7.95 8.94
C PRO A 211 12.74 -8.41 7.57
N PHE A 212 13.78 -9.24 7.54
CA PHE A 212 14.41 -9.75 6.34
C PHE A 212 14.13 -11.23 6.07
N GLU A 213 13.22 -11.87 6.81
CA GLU A 213 12.82 -13.28 6.62
C GLU A 213 12.36 -13.59 5.20
N ILE A 214 11.75 -12.63 4.53
CA ILE A 214 11.33 -12.74 3.13
C ILE A 214 12.48 -13.06 2.18
N LEU A 215 13.74 -12.84 2.57
CA LEU A 215 14.94 -13.11 1.78
C LEU A 215 15.52 -14.51 2.03
N THR A 216 14.97 -15.28 2.98
CA THR A 216 15.57 -16.56 3.46
C THR A 216 15.80 -17.57 2.35
N TYR A 217 14.91 -17.62 1.39
CA TYR A 217 14.95 -18.63 0.31
C TYR A 217 15.59 -18.11 -0.97
N GLN A 218 16.13 -16.88 -0.95
CA GLN A 218 16.94 -16.37 -2.06
C GLN A 218 18.21 -17.21 -2.27
N THR A 219 18.69 -17.23 -3.50
CA THR A 219 19.90 -17.92 -3.95
C THR A 219 20.94 -16.91 -4.43
N TYR A 220 22.14 -17.37 -4.80
CA TYR A 220 23.21 -16.54 -5.36
C TYR A 220 22.87 -15.89 -6.72
N ASN A 221 21.80 -16.37 -7.37
CA ASN A 221 21.30 -15.79 -8.62
C ASN A 221 20.25 -14.70 -8.42
N ASN A 222 19.86 -14.45 -7.16
CA ASN A 222 18.88 -13.43 -6.80
C ASN A 222 19.56 -12.12 -6.40
N PHE A 223 18.77 -11.05 -6.28
CA PHE A 223 19.26 -9.71 -6.03
C PHE A 223 18.46 -9.02 -4.93
N ILE A 224 19.17 -8.18 -4.17
CA ILE A 224 18.59 -7.24 -3.21
C ILE A 224 19.02 -5.85 -3.66
N ILE A 225 18.05 -4.97 -3.89
CA ILE A 225 18.26 -3.56 -4.24
C ILE A 225 17.83 -2.71 -3.06
N ALA A 226 18.72 -1.94 -2.49
CA ALA A 226 18.44 -1.20 -1.27
C ALA A 226 19.39 0.00 -1.07
N SER A 227 18.95 0.97 -0.26
CA SER A 227 19.78 2.05 0.25
C SER A 227 20.81 1.55 1.29
N ASP A 228 21.80 2.39 1.62
CA ASP A 228 22.77 2.09 2.67
C ASP A 228 22.08 1.83 4.02
N GLU A 229 21.03 2.60 4.37
CA GLU A 229 20.28 2.42 5.61
C GLU A 229 19.66 1.02 5.74
N VAL A 230 19.07 0.51 4.68
CA VAL A 230 18.47 -0.84 4.67
C VAL A 230 19.57 -1.91 4.76
N ILE A 231 20.69 -1.72 4.06
CA ILE A 231 21.82 -2.66 4.11
C ILE A 231 22.45 -2.70 5.50
N ASP A 232 22.60 -1.56 6.15
CA ASP A 232 23.07 -1.49 7.53
C ASP A 232 22.10 -2.17 8.50
N ALA A 233 20.78 -2.02 8.28
CA ALA A 233 19.78 -2.73 9.05
C ALA A 233 19.89 -4.27 8.86
N ILE A 234 20.12 -4.76 7.65
CA ILE A 234 20.38 -6.19 7.39
C ILE A 234 21.55 -6.71 8.27
N HIS A 235 22.64 -5.93 8.37
CA HIS A 235 23.78 -6.27 9.21
C HIS A 235 23.46 -6.18 10.71
N ILE A 236 22.73 -5.16 11.16
CA ILE A 236 22.30 -4.99 12.54
C ILE A 236 21.45 -6.19 13.00
N PHE A 237 20.53 -6.65 12.16
CA PHE A 237 19.72 -7.84 12.41
C PHE A 237 20.48 -9.15 12.21
N LYS A 238 21.80 -9.09 11.89
CA LYS A 238 22.65 -10.26 11.64
C LYS A 238 22.10 -11.23 10.60
N PHE A 239 21.29 -10.73 9.67
CA PHE A 239 20.77 -11.52 8.57
C PHE A 239 21.84 -11.67 7.48
N GLN A 240 22.02 -12.89 6.99
CA GLN A 240 23.04 -13.20 5.97
C GLN A 240 22.36 -13.66 4.66
N PRO A 241 21.98 -12.75 3.76
CA PRO A 241 21.36 -13.11 2.50
C PRO A 241 22.37 -13.80 1.58
N LYS A 242 21.91 -14.81 0.84
CA LYS A 242 22.71 -15.42 -0.23
C LYS A 242 22.71 -14.59 -1.52
N ALA A 243 21.69 -13.76 -1.70
CA ALA A 243 21.53 -12.91 -2.87
C ALA A 243 22.61 -11.82 -2.97
N LYS A 244 22.83 -11.34 -4.17
CA LYS A 244 23.72 -10.21 -4.44
C LYS A 244 23.08 -8.90 -4.01
N MET A 245 23.76 -8.12 -3.16
CA MET A 245 23.27 -6.81 -2.72
C MET A 245 23.75 -5.72 -3.68
N LEU A 246 22.80 -4.98 -4.24
CA LEU A 246 23.03 -3.82 -5.10
C LEU A 246 22.64 -2.57 -4.31
N ARG A 247 23.66 -1.79 -3.94
CA ARG A 247 23.46 -0.51 -3.24
C ARG A 247 22.98 0.55 -4.20
N THR A 248 22.05 1.37 -3.77
CA THR A 248 21.61 2.53 -4.54
C THR A 248 21.56 3.78 -3.67
N LYS A 249 21.75 4.93 -4.30
CA LYS A 249 21.66 6.26 -3.69
C LYS A 249 20.95 7.21 -4.64
N ALA A 250 20.30 8.24 -4.11
CA ALA A 250 19.67 9.28 -4.93
C ALA A 250 20.61 9.88 -6.00
N SER A 251 21.92 9.87 -5.74
CA SER A 251 22.94 10.36 -6.68
C SER A 251 23.12 9.53 -7.95
N ILE A 252 22.58 8.31 -8.02
CA ILE A 252 22.55 7.53 -9.28
C ILE A 252 21.63 8.19 -10.32
N ILE A 253 20.67 9.00 -9.85
CA ILE A 253 19.82 9.81 -10.71
C ILE A 253 20.58 11.09 -11.03
N PRO A 254 20.94 11.36 -12.30
CA PRO A 254 21.67 12.57 -12.68
C PRO A 254 20.93 13.84 -12.24
N ALA A 255 21.70 14.85 -11.82
CA ALA A 255 21.08 16.12 -11.40
C ALA A 255 20.36 16.85 -12.57
N SER A 256 20.74 16.54 -13.81
CA SER A 256 20.11 17.05 -15.04
C SER A 256 18.73 16.46 -15.28
N TRP A 257 18.41 15.28 -14.71
CA TRP A 257 17.10 14.70 -14.89
C TRP A 257 16.06 15.50 -14.11
N THR A 258 15.14 16.08 -14.85
CA THR A 258 14.02 16.84 -14.30
C THR A 258 12.81 15.93 -14.26
N PHE A 259 12.27 15.71 -13.06
CA PHE A 259 11.00 14.99 -12.94
C PHE A 259 9.87 15.91 -13.37
N SER A 260 8.88 15.38 -14.10
CA SER A 260 7.69 16.12 -14.55
C SER A 260 6.71 16.45 -13.41
N MET A 261 7.22 17.06 -12.34
CA MET A 261 6.49 17.31 -11.09
C MET A 261 5.84 18.70 -11.02
N GLY A 262 5.71 19.38 -12.15
CA GLY A 262 5.16 20.75 -12.19
C GLY A 262 6.10 21.78 -11.55
N GLU A 263 5.52 22.81 -10.92
CA GLU A 263 6.29 23.90 -10.26
C GLU A 263 7.03 23.45 -8.97
N VAL A 264 6.76 22.23 -8.49
CA VAL A 264 7.35 21.66 -7.29
C VAL A 264 8.36 20.61 -7.73
N GLY A 265 9.63 20.86 -7.50
CA GLY A 265 10.72 19.93 -7.85
C GLY A 265 10.60 18.55 -7.17
N PRO A 266 11.36 17.55 -7.65
CA PRO A 266 11.32 16.22 -7.08
C PRO A 266 11.72 16.26 -5.61
N TRP A 267 10.89 15.64 -4.77
CA TRP A 267 11.21 15.44 -3.36
C TRP A 267 12.42 14.53 -3.24
N ASN A 268 13.24 14.68 -2.19
CA ASN A 268 14.40 13.82 -2.00
C ASN A 268 14.01 12.34 -1.99
N HIS A 269 12.92 11.97 -1.32
CA HIS A 269 12.42 10.60 -1.28
C HIS A 269 11.95 10.06 -2.64
N ASP A 270 11.49 10.93 -3.58
CA ASP A 270 11.15 10.48 -4.94
C ASP A 270 12.40 10.18 -5.74
N ARG A 271 13.50 10.92 -5.51
CA ARG A 271 14.80 10.58 -6.11
C ARG A 271 15.36 9.27 -5.56
N ASP A 272 15.17 9.00 -4.26
CA ASP A 272 15.53 7.72 -3.65
C ASP A 272 14.69 6.58 -4.24
N ASN A 273 13.37 6.76 -4.36
CA ASN A 273 12.46 5.80 -4.97
C ASN A 273 12.81 5.56 -6.46
N ALA A 274 13.10 6.62 -7.21
CA ALA A 274 13.52 6.52 -8.61
C ALA A 274 14.87 5.81 -8.75
N SER A 275 15.81 6.01 -7.81
CA SER A 275 17.08 5.32 -7.81
C SER A 275 16.95 3.80 -7.64
N LEU A 276 15.99 3.36 -6.80
CA LEU A 276 15.67 1.95 -6.65
C LEU A 276 15.09 1.36 -7.94
N ALA A 277 14.16 2.09 -8.57
CA ALA A 277 13.56 1.66 -9.84
C ALA A 277 14.60 1.62 -10.96
N LEU A 278 15.47 2.63 -11.07
CA LEU A 278 16.55 2.66 -12.06
C LEU A 278 17.53 1.51 -11.88
N GLN A 279 17.94 1.22 -10.63
CA GLN A 279 18.83 0.10 -10.35
C GLN A 279 18.21 -1.25 -10.75
N ALA A 280 16.91 -1.42 -10.53
CA ALA A 280 16.19 -2.59 -11.02
C ALA A 280 16.13 -2.62 -12.55
N ALA A 281 15.82 -1.49 -13.21
CA ALA A 281 15.80 -1.40 -14.67
C ALA A 281 17.14 -1.77 -15.30
N ILE A 282 18.25 -1.34 -14.72
CA ILE A 282 19.62 -1.71 -15.15
C ILE A 282 19.79 -3.24 -15.06
N LEU A 283 19.32 -3.89 -13.99
CA LEU A 283 19.38 -5.33 -13.83
C LEU A 283 18.62 -6.07 -14.95
N PHE A 284 17.49 -5.52 -15.37
CA PHE A 284 16.67 -6.02 -16.48
C PHE A 284 17.13 -5.50 -17.86
N LYS A 285 18.31 -4.85 -17.94
CA LYS A 285 18.95 -4.37 -19.18
C LYS A 285 18.11 -3.34 -19.95
N VAL A 286 17.27 -2.57 -19.27
CA VAL A 286 16.56 -1.45 -19.90
C VAL A 286 17.60 -0.39 -20.32
N PRO A 287 17.56 0.11 -21.57
CA PRO A 287 18.51 1.12 -22.04
C PRO A 287 18.43 2.41 -21.19
N HIS A 288 19.59 3.05 -20.97
CA HIS A 288 19.69 4.21 -20.10
C HIS A 288 18.82 5.38 -20.59
N GLU A 289 18.84 5.67 -21.89
CA GLU A 289 18.06 6.75 -22.48
C GLU A 289 16.55 6.54 -22.34
N VAL A 290 16.11 5.27 -22.41
CA VAL A 290 14.72 4.90 -22.20
C VAL A 290 14.34 5.08 -20.73
N SER A 291 15.21 4.65 -19.82
CA SER A 291 15.01 4.83 -18.38
C SER A 291 14.92 6.30 -18.00
N GLU A 292 15.80 7.14 -18.55
CA GLU A 292 15.79 8.60 -18.39
C GLU A 292 14.44 9.17 -18.83
N SER A 293 14.04 8.91 -20.08
CA SER A 293 12.80 9.43 -20.63
C SER A 293 11.55 9.04 -19.85
N LEU A 294 11.49 7.80 -19.35
CA LEU A 294 10.35 7.32 -18.57
C LEU A 294 10.33 7.93 -17.17
N ILE A 295 11.48 8.00 -16.50
CA ILE A 295 11.59 8.59 -15.14
C ILE A 295 11.31 10.09 -15.19
N GLU A 296 11.81 10.82 -16.18
CA GLU A 296 11.52 12.24 -16.33
C GLU A 296 10.04 12.56 -16.60
N LYS A 297 9.34 11.69 -17.32
CA LYS A 297 7.90 11.81 -17.60
C LYS A 297 7.02 11.30 -16.48
N TRP A 298 7.58 10.63 -15.49
CA TRP A 298 6.81 10.11 -14.37
C TRP A 298 6.14 11.24 -13.59
N LYS A 299 4.89 11.01 -13.20
CA LYS A 299 4.10 11.93 -12.38
C LYS A 299 3.77 11.31 -11.04
N PRO A 300 3.79 12.08 -9.95
CA PRO A 300 3.37 11.61 -8.64
C PRO A 300 1.99 10.99 -8.66
N LEU A 301 1.82 9.95 -7.86
CA LEU A 301 0.53 9.31 -7.68
C LEU A 301 -0.43 10.26 -6.94
N LYS A 302 -1.71 10.23 -7.31
CA LYS A 302 -2.75 10.97 -6.60
C LYS A 302 -2.74 10.64 -5.11
N GLY A 303 -2.96 11.65 -4.29
CA GLY A 303 -2.96 11.48 -2.84
C GLY A 303 -1.58 11.20 -2.21
N ARG A 304 -0.48 11.45 -2.93
CA ARG A 304 0.90 11.34 -2.43
C ARG A 304 1.63 12.66 -2.64
N LEU A 305 1.60 13.51 -1.63
CA LEU A 305 2.13 14.88 -1.68
C LEU A 305 1.69 15.64 -2.96
N GLU A 306 0.48 15.35 -3.42
CA GLU A 306 -0.12 15.95 -4.60
C GLU A 306 -0.42 17.43 -4.34
N LEU A 307 0.25 18.35 -5.05
CA LEU A 307 -0.08 19.78 -4.99
C LEU A 307 -1.44 20.02 -5.66
N VAL A 308 -2.44 20.35 -4.86
CA VAL A 308 -3.82 20.57 -5.31
C VAL A 308 -4.03 21.99 -5.81
N LYS A 309 -3.52 22.96 -5.05
CA LYS A 309 -3.73 24.39 -5.32
C LYS A 309 -2.66 25.25 -4.64
N LYS A 310 -2.30 26.35 -5.29
CA LYS A 310 -1.48 27.42 -4.71
C LYS A 310 -2.28 28.72 -4.74
N VAL A 311 -2.47 29.34 -3.60
CA VAL A 311 -3.26 30.58 -3.43
C VAL A 311 -2.49 31.52 -2.54
N LYS A 312 -2.21 32.75 -3.02
CA LYS A 312 -1.54 33.82 -2.23
C LYS A 312 -0.30 33.30 -1.46
N ASN A 313 0.55 32.53 -2.12
CA ASN A 313 1.75 31.93 -1.54
C ASN A 313 1.50 30.88 -0.45
N ILE A 314 0.30 30.29 -0.41
CA ILE A 314 -0.07 29.14 0.43
C ILE A 314 -0.25 27.94 -0.50
N GLU A 315 0.35 26.80 -0.16
CA GLU A 315 0.30 25.58 -0.96
C GLU A 315 -0.51 24.51 -0.24
N PHE A 316 -1.46 23.87 -0.93
CA PHE A 316 -2.32 22.82 -0.38
C PHE A 316 -1.93 21.47 -0.99
N TYR A 317 -1.56 20.53 -0.13
CA TYR A 317 -1.09 19.20 -0.52
C TYR A 317 -2.04 18.11 -0.05
N ASN A 318 -2.40 17.22 -0.99
CA ASN A 318 -3.13 16.00 -0.72
C ASN A 318 -2.13 14.84 -0.54
N ASP A 319 -2.10 14.28 0.66
CA ASP A 319 -1.26 13.14 1.04
C ASP A 319 -2.11 12.04 1.73
N THR A 320 -3.34 11.88 1.26
CA THR A 320 -4.32 10.95 1.84
C THR A 320 -3.94 9.48 1.73
N ALA A 321 -2.95 9.12 0.91
CA ALA A 321 -2.35 7.80 0.89
C ALA A 321 -1.49 7.49 2.14
N SER A 322 -1.11 8.51 2.92
CA SER A 322 -0.34 8.38 4.17
C SER A 322 -1.24 8.04 5.35
N VAL A 323 -1.56 6.75 5.49
CA VAL A 323 -2.44 6.18 6.52
C VAL A 323 -1.67 5.58 7.70
N SER A 324 -0.40 5.90 7.85
CA SER A 324 0.45 5.50 8.96
C SER A 324 1.30 6.67 9.47
N PRO A 325 1.73 6.63 10.74
CA PRO A 325 2.65 7.64 11.29
C PRO A 325 3.90 7.83 10.44
N ASP A 326 4.56 6.74 10.02
CA ASP A 326 5.80 6.77 9.24
C ASP A 326 5.64 7.49 7.90
N SER A 327 4.53 7.22 7.19
CA SER A 327 4.25 7.88 5.92
C SER A 327 3.96 9.37 6.09
N THR A 328 3.23 9.74 7.15
CA THR A 328 2.97 11.16 7.46
C THR A 328 4.25 11.89 7.89
N ILE A 329 5.13 11.24 8.67
CA ILE A 329 6.46 11.77 9.02
C ILE A 329 7.28 12.04 7.74
N ALA A 330 7.28 11.12 6.80
CA ALA A 330 7.95 11.31 5.50
C ALA A 330 7.40 12.52 4.74
N GLY A 331 6.07 12.67 4.71
CA GLY A 331 5.40 13.83 4.11
C GLY A 331 5.77 15.15 4.80
N ILE A 332 5.75 15.19 6.13
CA ILE A 332 6.14 16.36 6.93
C ILE A 332 7.60 16.75 6.62
N ARG A 333 8.54 15.80 6.72
CA ARG A 333 9.97 16.06 6.46
C ARG A 333 10.25 16.53 5.04
N SER A 334 9.42 16.13 4.09
CA SER A 334 9.56 16.55 2.69
C SER A 334 9.07 17.97 2.43
N LEU A 335 7.98 18.36 3.09
CA LEU A 335 7.31 19.63 2.84
C LEU A 335 7.71 20.74 3.81
N ALA A 336 7.82 20.42 5.09
CA ALA A 336 7.93 21.43 6.12
C ALA A 336 9.31 22.06 6.18
N LYS A 337 9.33 23.39 6.36
CA LYS A 337 10.52 24.19 6.62
C LYS A 337 10.19 25.21 7.71
N ASN A 338 11.04 25.28 8.75
CA ASN A 338 10.93 26.35 9.75
C ASN A 338 9.51 26.53 10.33
N ARG A 339 8.82 25.44 10.66
CA ARG A 339 7.50 25.48 11.30
C ARG A 339 6.42 26.20 10.49
N ASN A 340 6.39 25.93 9.20
CA ASN A 340 5.44 26.51 8.24
C ASN A 340 4.32 25.55 7.81
N LEU A 341 3.95 24.60 8.66
CA LEU A 341 2.97 23.58 8.32
C LEU A 341 1.66 23.76 9.10
N VAL A 342 0.54 23.68 8.39
CA VAL A 342 -0.79 23.40 8.92
C VAL A 342 -1.12 21.96 8.52
N LEU A 343 -1.23 21.07 9.50
CA LEU A 343 -1.43 19.64 9.27
C LEU A 343 -2.87 19.24 9.55
N ILE A 344 -3.51 18.55 8.61
CA ILE A 344 -4.81 17.90 8.82
C ILE A 344 -4.55 16.40 8.99
N LEU A 345 -4.95 15.84 10.12
CA LEU A 345 -4.79 14.42 10.43
C LEU A 345 -6.00 13.85 11.17
N GLY A 346 -6.12 12.53 11.19
CA GLY A 346 -7.17 11.82 11.92
C GLY A 346 -7.79 10.67 11.13
N GLY A 347 -8.54 9.81 11.83
CA GLY A 347 -9.22 8.66 11.27
C GLY A 347 -9.35 7.50 12.25
N ALA A 348 -9.47 6.27 11.71
CA ALA A 348 -9.68 5.07 12.49
C ALA A 348 -8.37 4.54 13.12
N ASP A 349 -8.49 3.87 14.28
CA ASP A 349 -7.37 3.23 14.97
C ASP A 349 -6.91 2.01 14.18
N ALA A 350 -5.61 1.97 13.90
CA ALA A 350 -4.93 0.83 13.27
C ALA A 350 -3.88 0.20 14.21
N GLY A 351 -3.94 0.48 15.51
CA GLY A 351 -3.02 -0.06 16.51
C GLY A 351 -1.56 0.37 16.33
N ARG A 352 -1.32 1.54 15.72
CA ARG A 352 0.02 2.07 15.43
C ARG A 352 0.59 2.87 16.59
N ASP A 353 1.91 3.06 16.60
CA ASP A 353 2.62 3.93 17.53
C ASP A 353 2.81 5.32 16.91
N TYR A 354 2.27 6.35 17.55
CA TYR A 354 2.29 7.74 17.07
C TYR A 354 3.33 8.62 17.78
N ARG A 355 4.09 8.08 18.73
CA ARG A 355 5.01 8.88 19.58
C ARG A 355 6.04 9.68 18.78
N GLU A 356 6.64 9.07 17.74
CA GLU A 356 7.60 9.78 16.89
C GLU A 356 6.93 10.91 16.12
N LEU A 357 5.75 10.67 15.53
CA LEU A 357 4.99 11.71 14.83
C LEU A 357 4.70 12.89 15.74
N TYR A 358 4.20 12.65 16.96
CA TYR A 358 3.86 13.71 17.90
C TYR A 358 5.09 14.48 18.36
N GLY A 359 6.24 13.83 18.54
CA GLY A 359 7.50 14.46 18.87
C GLY A 359 8.02 15.44 17.80
N LEU A 360 7.61 15.25 16.54
CA LEU A 360 8.02 16.10 15.41
C LEU A 360 7.11 17.33 15.22
N LEU A 361 5.85 17.27 15.67
CA LEU A 361 4.87 18.34 15.40
C LEU A 361 5.35 19.73 15.86
N PRO A 362 5.92 19.95 17.06
CA PRO A 362 6.38 21.27 17.49
C PRO A 362 7.46 21.87 16.62
N GLN A 363 8.25 21.04 15.94
CA GLN A 363 9.33 21.49 15.06
C GLN A 363 8.84 21.96 13.70
N TYR A 364 7.78 21.34 13.18
CA TYR A 364 7.37 21.52 11.78
C TYR A 364 6.00 22.15 11.60
N ALA A 365 5.06 21.90 12.52
CA ALA A 365 3.70 22.42 12.45
C ALA A 365 3.46 23.47 13.53
N HIS A 366 2.73 24.50 13.20
CA HIS A 366 2.19 25.42 14.19
C HIS A 366 0.70 25.15 14.47
N THR A 367 0.01 24.50 13.55
CA THR A 367 -1.42 24.19 13.66
C THR A 367 -1.69 22.76 13.19
N VAL A 368 -2.53 22.07 13.96
CA VAL A 368 -3.04 20.73 13.61
C VAL A 368 -4.57 20.76 13.66
N VAL A 369 -5.20 20.27 12.60
CA VAL A 369 -6.65 20.10 12.51
C VAL A 369 -6.98 18.61 12.56
N LEU A 370 -7.76 18.22 13.57
CA LEU A 370 -8.11 16.80 13.80
C LEU A 370 -9.44 16.45 13.14
N LEU A 371 -9.42 15.44 12.30
CA LEU A 371 -10.62 14.79 11.78
C LEU A 371 -11.14 13.74 12.79
N PRO A 372 -12.46 13.47 12.81
CA PRO A 372 -13.04 12.47 13.69
C PRO A 372 -12.62 11.06 13.31
N GLY A 373 -12.59 10.17 14.30
CA GLY A 373 -12.31 8.74 14.12
C GLY A 373 -11.93 8.07 15.43
N SER A 374 -12.01 6.74 15.48
CA SER A 374 -11.69 5.97 16.70
C SER A 374 -10.22 6.14 17.13
N GLY A 375 -9.30 6.22 16.17
CA GLY A 375 -7.89 6.49 16.44
C GLY A 375 -7.67 7.90 16.95
N THR A 376 -8.26 8.92 16.33
CA THR A 376 -8.17 10.30 16.77
C THR A 376 -8.73 10.46 18.19
N MET A 377 -9.85 9.81 18.50
CA MET A 377 -10.46 9.86 19.85
C MET A 377 -9.55 9.24 20.90
N LYS A 378 -8.92 8.11 20.60
CA LYS A 378 -7.97 7.41 21.47
C LYS A 378 -6.75 8.28 21.78
N GLU A 379 -6.20 8.93 20.77
CA GLU A 379 -4.98 9.73 20.85
C GLU A 379 -5.22 11.19 21.30
N ARG A 380 -6.47 11.64 21.41
CA ARG A 380 -6.84 13.04 21.66
C ARG A 380 -6.21 13.62 22.94
N LYS A 381 -6.08 12.81 24.00
CA LYS A 381 -5.47 13.27 25.27
C LYS A 381 -3.99 13.58 25.06
N VAL A 382 -3.26 12.70 24.37
CA VAL A 382 -1.83 12.88 24.08
C VAL A 382 -1.62 14.07 23.16
N LEU A 383 -2.41 14.17 22.08
CA LEU A 383 -2.37 15.32 21.18
C LEU A 383 -2.57 16.65 21.94
N GLY A 384 -3.53 16.70 22.85
CA GLY A 384 -3.81 17.90 23.65
C GLY A 384 -2.70 18.33 24.63
N THR A 385 -1.67 17.49 24.84
CA THR A 385 -0.49 17.84 25.68
C THR A 385 0.70 18.35 24.86
N ILE A 386 0.59 18.43 23.54
CA ILE A 386 1.68 18.88 22.68
C ILE A 386 1.81 20.40 22.80
N GLU A 387 2.91 20.85 23.36
CA GLU A 387 3.20 22.27 23.53
C GLU A 387 3.56 22.95 22.19
N ASN A 388 3.27 24.24 22.11
CA ASN A 388 3.58 25.09 20.96
C ASN A 388 2.91 24.69 19.63
N VAL A 389 1.82 23.91 19.66
CA VAL A 389 1.01 23.56 18.50
C VAL A 389 -0.45 23.87 18.81
N GLU A 390 -1.09 24.67 17.97
CA GLU A 390 -2.53 24.92 18.09
C GLU A 390 -3.31 23.74 17.52
N ILE A 391 -4.24 23.18 18.31
CA ILE A 391 -4.99 21.99 17.91
C ILE A 391 -6.47 22.30 17.84
N PHE A 392 -7.03 22.12 16.65
CA PHE A 392 -8.45 22.29 16.36
C PHE A 392 -9.09 20.94 16.02
N SER A 393 -10.41 20.84 16.13
CA SER A 393 -11.17 19.67 15.69
C SER A 393 -12.21 20.10 14.67
N ALA A 394 -12.29 19.39 13.57
CA ALA A 394 -13.28 19.57 12.52
C ALA A 394 -14.25 18.39 12.48
N PRO A 395 -15.53 18.56 12.17
CA PRO A 395 -16.48 17.48 12.03
C PRO A 395 -16.28 16.67 10.74
N ASP A 396 -15.70 17.28 9.71
CA ASP A 396 -15.47 16.68 8.39
C ASP A 396 -14.29 17.35 7.67
N ILE A 397 -14.00 16.88 6.46
CA ILE A 397 -12.88 17.34 5.64
C ILE A 397 -13.08 18.76 5.14
N GLU A 398 -14.29 19.11 4.77
CA GLU A 398 -14.66 20.42 4.24
C GLU A 398 -14.40 21.51 5.30
N GLU A 399 -14.87 21.28 6.53
CA GLU A 399 -14.61 22.19 7.65
C GLU A 399 -13.13 22.20 8.06
N ALA A 400 -12.44 21.05 7.97
CA ALA A 400 -11.00 21.00 8.24
C ALA A 400 -10.20 21.86 7.26
N VAL A 401 -10.59 21.92 5.99
CA VAL A 401 -9.96 22.78 4.97
C VAL A 401 -10.22 24.25 5.28
N LEU A 402 -11.44 24.61 5.72
CA LEU A 402 -11.76 25.98 6.10
C LEU A 402 -10.98 26.41 7.35
N LEU A 403 -10.94 25.59 8.38
CA LEU A 403 -10.14 25.85 9.58
C LEU A 403 -8.65 25.98 9.26
N ALA A 404 -8.12 25.09 8.40
CA ALA A 404 -6.74 25.21 7.96
C ALA A 404 -6.48 26.54 7.24
N ARG A 405 -7.36 26.95 6.31
CA ARG A 405 -7.27 28.23 5.60
C ARG A 405 -7.27 29.44 6.57
N ASP A 406 -8.08 29.38 7.60
CA ASP A 406 -8.23 30.50 8.54
C ASP A 406 -7.02 30.65 9.49
N HIS A 407 -6.18 29.60 9.61
CA HIS A 407 -4.99 29.59 10.47
C HIS A 407 -3.66 29.61 9.71
N VAL A 408 -3.67 29.68 8.36
CA VAL A 408 -2.43 29.79 7.58
C VAL A 408 -1.85 31.19 7.59
N ARG A 409 -0.54 31.25 7.44
CA ARG A 409 0.25 32.47 7.26
C ARG A 409 0.83 32.52 5.84
N ALA A 410 1.27 33.66 5.39
CA ALA A 410 1.93 33.76 4.08
C ALA A 410 3.20 32.87 4.05
N GLY A 411 3.29 31.99 3.07
CA GLY A 411 4.39 31.02 2.92
C GLY A 411 4.17 29.67 3.59
N ASP A 412 2.99 29.48 4.23
CA ASP A 412 2.64 28.19 4.82
C ASP A 412 2.24 27.16 3.78
N ARG A 413 2.29 25.90 4.21
CA ARG A 413 1.81 24.73 3.52
C ARG A 413 0.73 24.03 4.32
N VAL A 414 -0.38 23.74 3.68
CA VAL A 414 -1.45 22.91 4.25
C VAL A 414 -1.24 21.49 3.75
N LEU A 415 -1.04 20.56 4.65
CA LEU A 415 -0.83 19.14 4.34
C LEU A 415 -1.99 18.32 4.92
N PHE A 416 -2.74 17.66 4.04
CA PHE A 416 -3.67 16.63 4.47
C PHE A 416 -2.99 15.26 4.40
N SER A 417 -2.43 14.83 5.52
CA SER A 417 -1.74 13.55 5.70
C SER A 417 -2.31 12.84 6.93
N PRO A 418 -3.30 11.95 6.74
CA PRO A 418 -4.15 11.47 7.82
C PRO A 418 -3.43 10.79 8.98
N ALA A 419 -2.34 10.08 8.76
CA ALA A 419 -1.62 9.22 9.72
C ALA A 419 -2.44 8.02 10.26
N PHE A 420 -3.75 8.05 10.14
CA PHE A 420 -4.72 7.07 10.60
C PHE A 420 -5.40 6.37 9.43
N ALA A 421 -5.87 5.16 9.67
CA ALA A 421 -6.61 4.40 8.67
C ALA A 421 -7.88 5.16 8.21
N ALA A 422 -8.31 4.91 6.98
CA ALA A 422 -9.64 5.32 6.54
C ALA A 422 -10.70 4.53 7.32
N GLY A 423 -11.81 5.18 7.67
CA GLY A 423 -12.90 4.54 8.42
C GLY A 423 -13.67 5.56 9.26
N GLY A 424 -14.87 5.17 9.67
CA GLY A 424 -15.78 6.05 10.39
C GLY A 424 -16.61 6.91 9.46
N PHE A 425 -16.33 8.22 9.37
CA PHE A 425 -17.11 9.16 8.56
C PHE A 425 -16.72 9.18 7.08
N ASP A 426 -15.53 8.69 6.73
CA ASP A 426 -15.07 8.61 5.36
C ASP A 426 -15.20 7.18 4.84
N ALA A 427 -15.77 7.00 3.66
CA ALA A 427 -16.03 5.68 3.11
C ALA A 427 -14.74 4.98 2.66
N SER A 428 -13.80 5.73 2.06
CA SER A 428 -12.55 5.17 1.53
C SER A 428 -11.40 6.17 1.51
N ARG A 429 -10.17 5.68 1.28
CA ARG A 429 -8.99 6.56 1.07
C ARG A 429 -9.17 7.47 -0.14
N ALA A 430 -9.68 6.91 -1.23
CA ALA A 430 -9.90 7.63 -2.48
C ALA A 430 -10.93 8.74 -2.28
N GLU A 431 -12.07 8.43 -1.68
CA GLU A 431 -13.12 9.42 -1.41
C GLU A 431 -12.62 10.54 -0.49
N ARG A 432 -11.85 10.20 0.53
CA ARG A 432 -11.23 11.18 1.45
C ARG A 432 -10.34 12.17 0.69
N GLY A 433 -9.50 11.67 -0.23
CA GLY A 433 -8.66 12.49 -1.10
C GLY A 433 -9.46 13.37 -2.05
N GLU A 434 -10.51 12.83 -2.67
CA GLU A 434 -11.37 13.57 -3.59
C GLU A 434 -12.16 14.68 -2.87
N ARG A 435 -12.66 14.44 -1.66
CA ARG A 435 -13.35 15.46 -0.85
C ARG A 435 -12.40 16.61 -0.53
N PHE A 436 -11.17 16.31 -0.08
CA PHE A 436 -10.15 17.32 0.17
C PHE A 436 -9.85 18.15 -1.09
N VAL A 437 -9.62 17.49 -2.23
CA VAL A 437 -9.34 18.17 -3.50
C VAL A 437 -10.49 19.07 -3.91
N ARG A 438 -11.74 18.62 -3.78
CA ARG A 438 -12.94 19.45 -4.05
C ARG A 438 -13.03 20.66 -3.13
N ALA A 439 -12.85 20.45 -1.81
CA ALA A 439 -12.90 21.54 -0.82
C ALA A 439 -11.83 22.60 -1.09
N VAL A 440 -10.58 22.19 -1.35
CA VAL A 440 -9.48 23.11 -1.66
C VAL A 440 -9.71 23.86 -2.98
N ARG A 441 -10.25 23.20 -4.01
CA ARG A 441 -10.56 23.88 -5.28
C ARG A 441 -11.66 24.92 -5.13
N GLY A 442 -12.56 24.74 -4.16
CA GLY A 442 -13.63 25.69 -3.83
C GLY A 442 -13.17 26.93 -3.06
N LEU A 443 -11.93 26.94 -2.49
CA LEU A 443 -11.32 28.13 -1.87
C LEU A 443 -10.96 29.18 -2.92
#